data_a649e0ddb5501cdecda1e108d345b3ee
#
_entry.id   a649e0ddb5501cdecda1e108d345b3ee
#
_cell.length_a   1.000
_cell.length_b   1.000
_cell.length_c   1.000
_cell.angle_alpha   90.00
_cell.angle_beta   90.00
_cell.angle_gamma   90.00
#
_symmetry.space_group_name_H-M   'P 1'
#
loop_
_entity.id
_entity.type
_entity.pdbx_description
1 polymer ?
#
loop_
_entity_poly.entity_id
_entity_poly.type
_entity_poly.pdbx_seq_one_letter_code
_entity_poly.pdbx_strand_id
1 'polypeptide(L)'
;MSGEPVLRDAFARAEDIHAATASQVFGIPHAELSRGQRDTAKMVNFGIIYGISSFGLSENLGIPREEAQELIDTYLARLPLVQELIKRTIAQAAADGYVTTLLGRRRPIPELRASNRQTRSLGERLAVNTVMQGTAADVIKVAMVRIHERLRREGRASRLVLQVHDELLLEVPEVETSAVRELVREEMVGAYPLDPALAVEAGIGDTWADAKD
;
A
#
# COMPACT_ATOMS: atom_id res chain seq x y z
N MET A 1 2.75 -10.10 -1.48
CA MET A 1 3.16 -10.40 -0.10
C MET A 1 2.32 -11.51 0.53
N SER A 2 1.00 -11.36 0.69
CA SER A 2 0.15 -12.44 1.22
C SER A 2 -0.12 -13.55 0.22
N GLY A 3 -0.16 -13.24 -1.06
CA GLY A 3 -0.58 -14.17 -2.11
C GLY A 3 -2.10 -14.41 -2.16
N GLU A 4 -2.90 -13.56 -1.49
CA GLU A 4 -4.35 -13.70 -1.43
C GLU A 4 -4.99 -13.68 -2.82
N PRO A 5 -5.64 -14.78 -3.26
CA PRO A 5 -6.14 -14.91 -4.63
C PRO A 5 -7.14 -13.82 -5.01
N VAL A 6 -8.09 -13.52 -4.11
CA VAL A 6 -9.12 -12.49 -4.34
C VAL A 6 -8.49 -11.15 -4.68
N LEU A 7 -7.45 -10.74 -3.93
CA LEU A 7 -6.75 -9.48 -4.16
C LEU A 7 -5.91 -9.54 -5.45
N ARG A 8 -5.21 -10.65 -5.70
CA ARG A 8 -4.42 -10.84 -6.91
C ARG A 8 -5.27 -10.78 -8.16
N ASP A 9 -6.41 -11.46 -8.15
CA ASP A 9 -7.34 -11.50 -9.27
C ASP A 9 -7.95 -10.11 -9.54
N ALA A 10 -8.32 -9.37 -8.50
CA ALA A 10 -8.82 -8.00 -8.63
C ALA A 10 -7.77 -7.07 -9.26
N PHE A 11 -6.52 -7.12 -8.79
CA PHE A 11 -5.42 -6.35 -9.39
C PHE A 11 -5.12 -6.78 -10.83
N ALA A 12 -5.11 -8.07 -11.14
CA ALA A 12 -4.84 -8.59 -12.49
C ALA A 12 -5.91 -8.13 -13.50
N ARG A 13 -7.15 -7.94 -13.03
CA ARG A 13 -8.26 -7.43 -13.85
C ARG A 13 -8.40 -5.92 -13.83
N ALA A 14 -7.50 -5.20 -13.16
CA ALA A 14 -7.59 -3.75 -12.92
C ALA A 14 -8.93 -3.33 -12.29
N GLU A 15 -9.51 -4.19 -11.45
CA GLU A 15 -10.75 -3.92 -10.72
C GLU A 15 -10.49 -3.03 -9.50
N ASP A 16 -11.52 -2.28 -9.10
CA ASP A 16 -11.48 -1.54 -7.85
C ASP A 16 -11.40 -2.50 -6.64
N ILE A 17 -10.22 -2.61 -6.06
CA ILE A 17 -9.93 -3.50 -4.92
C ILE A 17 -10.84 -3.19 -3.71
N HIS A 18 -11.27 -1.94 -3.52
CA HIS A 18 -12.17 -1.58 -2.42
C HIS A 18 -13.59 -2.08 -2.69
N ALA A 19 -14.03 -1.99 -3.93
CA ALA A 19 -15.31 -2.56 -4.34
C ALA A 19 -15.29 -4.09 -4.33
N ALA A 20 -14.20 -4.72 -4.79
CA ALA A 20 -14.03 -6.17 -4.71
C ALA A 20 -14.07 -6.65 -3.24
N THR A 21 -13.39 -5.96 -2.34
CA THR A 21 -13.42 -6.29 -0.91
C THR A 21 -14.79 -6.02 -0.29
N ALA A 22 -15.45 -4.91 -0.64
CA ALA A 22 -16.81 -4.61 -0.18
C ALA A 22 -17.78 -5.73 -0.55
N SER A 23 -17.72 -6.18 -1.79
CA SER A 23 -18.54 -7.30 -2.28
C SER A 23 -18.31 -8.57 -1.45
N GLN A 24 -17.05 -8.88 -1.15
CA GLN A 24 -16.70 -10.04 -0.33
C GLN A 24 -17.14 -9.91 1.14
N VAL A 25 -16.92 -8.76 1.75
CA VAL A 25 -17.19 -8.51 3.17
C VAL A 25 -18.68 -8.39 3.44
N PHE A 26 -19.40 -7.62 2.61
CA PHE A 26 -20.84 -7.38 2.78
C PHE A 26 -21.71 -8.43 2.07
N GLY A 27 -21.13 -9.28 1.21
CA GLY A 27 -21.90 -10.27 0.43
C GLY A 27 -22.83 -9.63 -0.61
N ILE A 28 -22.52 -8.40 -1.06
CA ILE A 28 -23.31 -7.63 -2.03
C ILE A 28 -22.63 -7.71 -3.40
N PRO A 29 -23.35 -7.99 -4.49
CA PRO A 29 -22.78 -7.95 -5.84
C PRO A 29 -22.13 -6.60 -6.13
N HIS A 30 -20.99 -6.61 -6.83
CA HIS A 30 -20.23 -5.38 -7.14
C HIS A 30 -21.07 -4.28 -7.79
N ALA A 31 -22.02 -4.65 -8.68
CA ALA A 31 -22.91 -3.71 -9.36
C ALA A 31 -23.95 -3.03 -8.44
N GLU A 32 -24.19 -3.59 -7.25
CA GLU A 32 -25.18 -3.09 -6.29
C GLU A 32 -24.54 -2.33 -5.13
N LEU A 33 -23.20 -2.20 -5.13
CA LEU A 33 -22.48 -1.51 -4.08
C LEU A 33 -22.74 -0.01 -4.12
N SER A 34 -23.23 0.54 -3.02
CA SER A 34 -23.30 1.98 -2.82
C SER A 34 -21.91 2.58 -2.62
N ARG A 35 -21.79 3.88 -2.92
CA ARG A 35 -20.57 4.64 -2.65
C ARG A 35 -20.15 4.56 -1.16
N GLY A 36 -21.12 4.64 -0.26
CA GLY A 36 -20.85 4.54 1.18
C GLY A 36 -20.25 3.18 1.59
N GLN A 37 -20.76 2.08 1.04
CA GLN A 37 -20.21 0.73 1.29
C GLN A 37 -18.78 0.58 0.72
N ARG A 38 -18.52 1.15 -0.45
CA ARG A 38 -17.17 1.20 -1.02
C ARG A 38 -16.21 2.00 -0.13
N ASP A 39 -16.63 3.15 0.37
CA ASP A 39 -15.83 4.00 1.24
C ASP A 39 -15.59 3.33 2.61
N THR A 40 -16.58 2.62 3.15
CA THR A 40 -16.43 1.77 4.33
C THR A 40 -15.40 0.67 4.08
N ALA A 41 -15.49 -0.06 2.97
CA ALA A 41 -14.51 -1.09 2.63
C ALA A 41 -13.11 -0.52 2.42
N LYS A 42 -12.97 0.69 1.86
CA LYS A 42 -11.69 1.39 1.77
C LYS A 42 -11.09 1.65 3.15
N MET A 43 -11.88 2.14 4.11
CA MET A 43 -11.43 2.33 5.50
C MET A 43 -11.06 1.01 6.17
N VAL A 44 -11.85 -0.05 5.97
CA VAL A 44 -11.59 -1.39 6.50
C VAL A 44 -10.30 -1.95 5.90
N ASN A 45 -10.12 -1.90 4.57
CA ASN A 45 -8.93 -2.38 3.88
C ASN A 45 -7.65 -1.72 4.43
N PHE A 46 -7.62 -0.38 4.43
CA PHE A 46 -6.47 0.34 4.94
C PHE A 46 -6.32 0.16 6.45
N GLY A 47 -7.42 0.23 7.19
CA GLY A 47 -7.41 0.08 8.63
C GLY A 47 -6.80 -1.26 9.05
N ILE A 48 -7.25 -2.37 8.49
CA ILE A 48 -6.75 -3.71 8.85
C ILE A 48 -5.30 -3.89 8.44
N ILE A 49 -4.92 -3.47 7.23
CA ILE A 49 -3.52 -3.53 6.76
C ILE A 49 -2.61 -2.73 7.71
N TYR A 50 -3.10 -1.61 8.26
CA TYR A 50 -2.36 -0.78 9.21
C TYR A 50 -2.60 -1.13 10.67
N GLY A 51 -3.31 -2.24 10.96
CA GLY A 51 -3.51 -2.77 12.30
C GLY A 51 -4.48 -1.95 13.15
N ILE A 52 -5.54 -1.42 12.55
CA ILE A 52 -6.59 -0.72 13.29
C ILE A 52 -7.23 -1.65 14.32
N SER A 53 -7.52 -1.13 15.51
CA SER A 53 -8.31 -1.83 16.51
C SER A 53 -9.81 -1.64 16.26
N SER A 54 -10.64 -2.53 16.84
CA SER A 54 -12.12 -2.36 16.80
C SER A 54 -12.56 -1.03 17.37
N PHE A 55 -11.83 -0.49 18.36
CA PHE A 55 -12.08 0.84 18.89
C PHE A 55 -11.82 1.93 17.83
N GLY A 56 -10.64 1.90 17.20
CA GLY A 56 -10.31 2.88 16.14
C GLY A 56 -11.23 2.81 14.93
N LEU A 57 -11.64 1.59 14.52
CA LEU A 57 -12.59 1.41 13.43
C LEU A 57 -14.00 1.90 13.80
N SER A 58 -14.45 1.63 15.03
CA SER A 58 -15.71 2.12 15.59
C SER A 58 -15.79 3.65 15.55
N GLU A 59 -14.75 4.34 16.01
CA GLU A 59 -14.68 5.80 15.97
C GLU A 59 -14.71 6.37 14.53
N ASN A 60 -13.98 5.72 13.62
CA ASN A 60 -13.89 6.19 12.23
C ASN A 60 -15.20 5.99 11.44
N LEU A 61 -15.95 4.93 11.74
CA LEU A 61 -17.19 4.60 11.05
C LEU A 61 -18.45 5.12 11.80
N GLY A 62 -18.31 5.53 13.05
CA GLY A 62 -19.45 5.92 13.89
C GLY A 62 -20.39 4.76 14.23
N ILE A 63 -19.86 3.52 14.34
CA ILE A 63 -20.61 2.30 14.64
C ILE A 63 -20.24 1.74 16.02
N PRO A 64 -21.06 0.86 16.62
CA PRO A 64 -20.71 0.17 17.84
C PRO A 64 -19.41 -0.63 17.72
N ARG A 65 -18.66 -0.75 18.82
CA ARG A 65 -17.37 -1.45 18.83
C ARG A 65 -17.51 -2.95 18.49
N GLU A 66 -18.61 -3.55 18.88
CA GLU A 66 -18.95 -4.94 18.58
C GLU A 66 -19.10 -5.14 17.06
N GLU A 67 -19.83 -4.24 16.41
CA GLU A 67 -20.01 -4.25 14.94
C GLU A 67 -18.67 -4.02 14.21
N ALA A 68 -17.85 -3.09 14.71
CA ALA A 68 -16.49 -2.88 14.17
C ALA A 68 -15.61 -4.13 14.32
N GLN A 69 -15.74 -4.89 15.42
CA GLN A 69 -15.02 -6.14 15.60
C GLN A 69 -15.52 -7.22 14.63
N GLU A 70 -16.84 -7.36 14.45
CA GLU A 70 -17.44 -8.30 13.48
C GLU A 70 -16.99 -8.01 12.05
N LEU A 71 -16.86 -6.73 11.67
CA LEU A 71 -16.32 -6.33 10.35
C LEU A 71 -14.87 -6.77 10.19
N ILE A 72 -14.02 -6.58 11.21
CA ILE A 72 -12.62 -7.02 11.19
C ILE A 72 -12.53 -8.55 11.05
N ASP A 73 -13.32 -9.26 11.85
CA ASP A 73 -13.31 -10.73 11.89
C ASP A 73 -13.81 -11.30 10.54
N THR A 74 -14.88 -10.73 9.99
CA THR A 74 -15.42 -11.10 8.68
C THR A 74 -14.40 -10.85 7.57
N TYR A 75 -13.75 -9.69 7.58
CA TYR A 75 -12.70 -9.36 6.62
C TYR A 75 -11.56 -10.39 6.66
N LEU A 76 -11.03 -10.67 7.85
CA LEU A 76 -9.92 -11.60 8.01
C LEU A 76 -10.32 -13.05 7.71
N ALA A 77 -11.57 -13.43 7.96
CA ALA A 77 -12.09 -14.75 7.59
C ALA A 77 -12.22 -14.92 6.06
N ARG A 78 -12.54 -13.84 5.34
CA ARG A 78 -12.64 -13.83 3.88
C ARG A 78 -11.29 -13.75 3.18
N LEU A 79 -10.26 -13.26 3.86
CA LEU A 79 -8.90 -13.06 3.33
C LEU A 79 -7.88 -13.79 4.23
N PRO A 80 -7.90 -15.12 4.29
CA PRO A 80 -7.12 -15.90 5.26
C PRO A 80 -5.61 -15.74 5.09
N LEU A 81 -5.11 -15.56 3.85
CA LEU A 81 -3.68 -15.36 3.62
C LEU A 81 -3.20 -13.96 4.05
N VAL A 82 -4.08 -12.97 4.08
CA VAL A 82 -3.78 -11.67 4.70
C VAL A 82 -3.66 -11.84 6.22
N GLN A 83 -4.59 -12.56 6.85
CA GLN A 83 -4.52 -12.85 8.28
C GLN A 83 -3.23 -13.60 8.64
N GLU A 84 -2.87 -14.60 7.85
CA GLU A 84 -1.64 -15.37 8.06
C GLU A 84 -0.39 -14.49 7.93
N LEU A 85 -0.33 -13.62 6.91
CA LEU A 85 0.77 -12.67 6.75
C LEU A 85 0.93 -11.78 7.97
N ILE A 86 -0.17 -11.23 8.51
CA ILE A 86 -0.14 -10.40 9.72
C ILE A 86 0.40 -11.20 10.90
N LYS A 87 -0.16 -12.37 11.19
CA LYS A 87 0.25 -13.24 12.31
C LYS A 87 1.72 -13.63 12.21
N ARG A 88 2.16 -14.06 11.02
CA ARG A 88 3.56 -14.45 10.76
C ARG A 88 4.51 -13.29 10.96
N THR A 89 4.15 -12.09 10.45
CA THR A 89 4.98 -10.89 10.60
C THR A 89 5.17 -10.52 12.06
N ILE A 90 4.11 -10.54 12.87
CA ILE A 90 4.17 -10.23 14.30
C ILE A 90 4.99 -11.29 15.04
N ALA A 91 4.77 -12.58 14.78
CA ALA A 91 5.51 -13.66 15.41
C ALA A 91 7.00 -13.60 15.10
N GLN A 92 7.37 -13.35 13.84
CA GLN A 92 8.76 -13.19 13.41
C GLN A 92 9.41 -11.97 14.09
N ALA A 93 8.69 -10.83 14.13
CA ALA A 93 9.17 -9.61 14.79
C ALA A 93 9.40 -9.82 16.29
N ALA A 94 8.53 -10.59 16.96
CA ALA A 94 8.68 -10.90 18.37
C ALA A 94 9.90 -11.80 18.64
N ALA A 95 10.17 -12.76 17.76
CA ALA A 95 11.30 -13.66 17.85
C ALA A 95 12.63 -12.93 17.58
N ASP A 96 12.72 -12.19 16.48
CA ASP A 96 13.96 -11.57 16.01
C ASP A 96 14.22 -10.21 16.69
N GLY A 97 13.20 -9.53 17.18
CA GLY A 97 13.26 -8.17 17.72
C GLY A 97 13.25 -7.07 16.65
N TYR A 98 13.08 -7.43 15.38
CA TYR A 98 12.97 -6.51 14.25
C TYR A 98 12.09 -7.09 13.14
N VAL A 99 11.69 -6.24 12.21
CA VAL A 99 11.07 -6.63 10.94
C VAL A 99 11.97 -6.24 9.77
N THR A 100 11.70 -6.85 8.61
CA THR A 100 12.45 -6.61 7.38
C THR A 100 11.48 -6.30 6.24
N THR A 101 11.76 -5.25 5.45
CA THR A 101 11.06 -5.01 4.19
C THR A 101 11.42 -6.08 3.16
N LEU A 102 10.70 -6.14 2.03
CA LEU A 102 11.04 -7.04 0.91
C LEU A 102 12.45 -6.79 0.35
N LEU A 103 12.99 -5.56 0.48
CA LEU A 103 14.32 -5.19 0.02
C LEU A 103 15.40 -5.33 1.10
N GLY A 104 15.07 -5.91 2.26
CA GLY A 104 16.04 -6.23 3.31
C GLY A 104 16.30 -5.12 4.32
N ARG A 105 15.61 -3.98 4.28
CA ARG A 105 15.73 -2.94 5.31
C ARG A 105 15.18 -3.43 6.62
N ARG A 106 15.97 -3.34 7.70
CA ARG A 106 15.58 -3.75 9.04
C ARG A 106 15.08 -2.58 9.87
N ARG A 107 14.04 -2.84 10.68
CA ARG A 107 13.56 -1.92 11.73
C ARG A 107 13.40 -2.70 13.04
N PRO A 108 14.13 -2.33 14.10
CA PRO A 108 13.90 -2.87 15.44
C PRO A 108 12.49 -2.50 15.94
N ILE A 109 11.85 -3.44 16.66
CA ILE A 109 10.53 -3.25 17.27
C ILE A 109 10.61 -3.63 18.77
N PRO A 110 11.28 -2.83 19.60
CA PRO A 110 11.45 -3.11 21.02
C PRO A 110 10.11 -3.13 21.77
N GLU A 111 9.08 -2.46 21.25
CA GLU A 111 7.73 -2.37 21.81
C GLU A 111 7.08 -3.75 21.99
N LEU A 112 7.42 -4.75 21.16
CA LEU A 112 6.89 -6.11 21.29
C LEU A 112 7.32 -6.82 22.56
N ARG A 113 8.40 -6.37 23.20
CA ARG A 113 8.92 -6.93 24.47
C ARG A 113 8.35 -6.22 25.70
N ALA A 114 7.54 -5.19 25.51
CA ALA A 114 6.97 -4.44 26.62
C ALA A 114 5.97 -5.29 27.42
N SER A 115 5.98 -5.13 28.74
CA SER A 115 4.98 -5.72 29.64
C SER A 115 3.61 -5.05 29.50
N ASN A 116 3.61 -3.75 29.17
CA ASN A 116 2.38 -2.99 28.95
C ASN A 116 1.71 -3.43 27.63
N ARG A 117 0.42 -3.80 27.74
CA ARG A 117 -0.38 -4.30 26.60
C ARG A 117 -0.54 -3.26 25.49
N GLN A 118 -0.69 -1.97 25.84
CA GLN A 118 -0.84 -0.91 24.84
C GLN A 118 0.44 -0.72 24.02
N THR A 119 1.59 -0.71 24.70
CA THR A 119 2.89 -0.60 24.03
C THR A 119 3.16 -1.82 23.14
N ARG A 120 2.81 -3.03 23.61
CA ARG A 120 2.96 -4.23 22.78
C ARG A 120 2.04 -4.20 21.56
N SER A 121 0.78 -3.79 21.71
CA SER A 121 -0.14 -3.60 20.57
C SER A 121 0.34 -2.54 19.57
N LEU A 122 1.00 -1.48 20.06
CA LEU A 122 1.71 -0.53 19.18
C LEU A 122 2.81 -1.23 18.40
N GLY A 123 3.62 -2.08 19.06
CA GLY A 123 4.67 -2.88 18.43
C GLY A 123 4.15 -3.78 17.30
N GLU A 124 3.01 -4.43 17.50
CA GLU A 124 2.35 -5.26 16.49
C GLU A 124 1.99 -4.44 15.25
N ARG A 125 1.37 -3.26 15.44
CA ARG A 125 1.05 -2.34 14.34
C ARG A 125 2.31 -1.84 13.63
N LEU A 126 3.34 -1.46 14.39
CA LEU A 126 4.60 -0.99 13.82
C LEU A 126 5.29 -2.08 12.99
N ALA A 127 5.21 -3.33 13.42
CA ALA A 127 5.78 -4.47 12.70
C ALA A 127 5.10 -4.63 11.32
N VAL A 128 3.78 -4.72 11.28
CA VAL A 128 3.02 -4.88 10.04
C VAL A 128 3.19 -3.67 9.12
N ASN A 129 3.02 -2.45 9.67
CA ASN A 129 3.15 -1.22 8.89
C ASN A 129 4.54 -1.06 8.28
N THR A 130 5.59 -1.43 9.02
CA THR A 130 6.96 -1.32 8.50
C THR A 130 7.19 -2.24 7.31
N VAL A 131 6.68 -3.47 7.35
CA VAL A 131 6.80 -4.37 6.21
C VAL A 131 6.10 -3.80 4.97
N MET A 132 4.90 -3.24 5.11
CA MET A 132 4.12 -2.68 4.01
C MET A 132 4.67 -1.34 3.54
N GLN A 133 4.61 -0.32 4.40
CA GLN A 133 5.02 1.06 4.06
C GLN A 133 6.52 1.16 3.81
N GLY A 134 7.32 0.42 4.58
CA GLY A 134 8.77 0.38 4.38
C GLY A 134 9.15 -0.23 3.03
N THR A 135 8.44 -1.28 2.58
CA THR A 135 8.63 -1.85 1.25
C THR A 135 8.25 -0.85 0.16
N ALA A 136 7.09 -0.19 0.28
CA ALA A 136 6.67 0.84 -0.67
C ALA A 136 7.72 1.98 -0.76
N ALA A 137 8.22 2.43 0.40
CA ALA A 137 9.28 3.45 0.46
C ALA A 137 10.61 2.99 -0.15
N ASP A 138 10.95 1.71 -0.06
CA ASP A 138 12.14 1.16 -0.70
C ASP A 138 11.96 1.07 -2.22
N VAL A 139 10.80 0.61 -2.68
CA VAL A 139 10.49 0.50 -4.11
C VAL A 139 10.56 1.85 -4.81
N ILE A 140 9.92 2.89 -4.25
CA ILE A 140 9.96 4.22 -4.85
C ILE A 140 11.38 4.80 -4.89
N LYS A 141 12.20 4.54 -3.86
CA LYS A 141 13.61 4.99 -3.88
C LYS A 141 14.44 4.29 -4.94
N VAL A 142 14.21 2.99 -5.16
CA VAL A 142 14.85 2.27 -6.26
C VAL A 142 14.46 2.88 -7.61
N ALA A 143 13.17 3.15 -7.80
CA ALA A 143 12.66 3.83 -8.98
C ALA A 143 13.34 5.19 -9.20
N MET A 144 13.40 6.04 -8.16
CA MET A 144 14.03 7.36 -8.21
C MET A 144 15.50 7.29 -8.65
N VAL A 145 16.27 6.36 -8.08
CA VAL A 145 17.68 6.18 -8.45
C VAL A 145 17.80 5.77 -9.90
N ARG A 146 17.02 4.78 -10.36
CA ARG A 146 17.04 4.30 -11.74
C ARG A 146 16.62 5.37 -12.75
N ILE A 147 15.55 6.12 -12.46
CA ILE A 147 15.09 7.24 -13.27
C ILE A 147 16.22 8.28 -13.41
N HIS A 148 16.82 8.70 -12.28
CA HIS A 148 17.89 9.68 -12.28
C HIS A 148 19.10 9.22 -13.11
N GLU A 149 19.56 7.99 -12.92
CA GLU A 149 20.67 7.41 -13.67
C GLU A 149 20.38 7.29 -15.17
N ARG A 150 19.14 6.92 -15.51
CA ARG A 150 18.71 6.78 -16.90
C ARG A 150 18.60 8.12 -17.61
N LEU A 151 18.00 9.13 -16.95
CA LEU A 151 17.97 10.51 -17.49
C LEU A 151 19.39 11.04 -17.78
N ARG A 152 20.31 10.83 -16.85
CA ARG A 152 21.73 11.21 -17.04
C ARG A 152 22.40 10.46 -18.18
N ARG A 153 22.23 9.15 -18.24
CA ARG A 153 22.83 8.29 -19.29
C ARG A 153 22.34 8.64 -20.68
N GLU A 154 21.06 8.99 -20.80
CA GLU A 154 20.44 9.39 -22.07
C GLU A 154 20.63 10.88 -22.41
N GLY A 155 21.34 11.64 -21.58
CA GLY A 155 21.61 13.07 -21.81
C GLY A 155 20.35 13.93 -21.79
N ARG A 156 19.32 13.54 -21.03
CA ARG A 156 18.05 14.28 -20.94
C ARG A 156 18.23 15.57 -20.15
N ALA A 157 17.53 16.62 -20.55
CA ALA A 157 17.42 17.87 -19.80
C ALA A 157 16.39 17.78 -18.66
N SER A 158 15.53 16.77 -18.70
CA SER A 158 14.52 16.47 -17.68
C SER A 158 15.15 16.12 -16.33
N ARG A 159 14.48 16.48 -15.27
CA ARG A 159 14.96 16.22 -13.89
C ARG A 159 13.86 15.84 -12.93
N LEU A 160 14.17 14.92 -12.02
CA LEU A 160 13.34 14.61 -10.86
C LEU A 160 13.45 15.76 -9.85
N VAL A 161 12.29 16.35 -9.48
CA VAL A 161 12.24 17.55 -8.62
C VAL A 161 11.78 17.22 -7.22
N LEU A 162 10.75 16.36 -7.10
CA LEU A 162 10.08 16.11 -5.84
C LEU A 162 9.53 14.68 -5.76
N GLN A 163 9.50 14.14 -4.56
CA GLN A 163 8.74 12.93 -4.22
C GLN A 163 7.75 13.26 -3.11
N VAL A 164 6.48 12.97 -3.33
CA VAL A 164 5.41 13.17 -2.36
C VAL A 164 4.62 11.87 -2.23
N HIS A 165 4.69 11.21 -1.07
CA HIS A 165 4.10 9.90 -0.84
C HIS A 165 4.61 8.88 -1.88
N ASP A 166 3.75 8.45 -2.81
CA ASP A 166 3.97 7.51 -3.90
C ASP A 166 4.05 8.18 -5.29
N GLU A 167 4.04 9.52 -5.33
CA GLU A 167 4.14 10.31 -6.54
C GLU A 167 5.56 10.82 -6.75
N LEU A 168 6.02 10.82 -8.00
CA LEU A 168 7.25 11.46 -8.44
C LEU A 168 6.92 12.62 -9.38
N LEU A 169 7.45 13.80 -9.08
CA LEU A 169 7.29 14.99 -9.90
C LEU A 169 8.59 15.27 -10.66
N LEU A 170 8.46 15.47 -11.95
CA LEU A 170 9.58 15.80 -12.85
C LEU A 170 9.29 17.12 -13.58
N GLU A 171 10.33 17.92 -13.78
CA GLU A 171 10.33 18.97 -14.78
C GLU A 171 10.86 18.39 -16.08
N VAL A 172 10.08 18.56 -17.16
CA VAL A 172 10.35 17.92 -18.44
C VAL A 172 10.17 18.93 -19.56
N PRO A 173 11.20 19.20 -20.39
CA PRO A 173 11.02 19.97 -21.62
C PRO A 173 9.97 19.30 -22.52
N GLU A 174 9.14 20.08 -23.18
CA GLU A 174 8.02 19.60 -24.01
C GLU A 174 8.47 18.54 -25.03
N VAL A 175 9.64 18.73 -25.63
CA VAL A 175 10.21 17.82 -26.64
C VAL A 175 10.62 16.45 -26.07
N GLU A 176 10.78 16.33 -24.74
CA GLU A 176 11.15 15.09 -24.07
C GLU A 176 9.95 14.37 -23.43
N THR A 177 8.78 15.01 -23.35
CA THR A 177 7.64 14.58 -22.54
C THR A 177 7.24 13.12 -22.83
N SER A 178 7.06 12.75 -24.08
CA SER A 178 6.65 11.39 -24.46
C SER A 178 7.69 10.34 -24.06
N ALA A 179 8.95 10.61 -24.32
CA ALA A 179 10.04 9.68 -24.01
C ALA A 179 10.28 9.54 -22.51
N VAL A 180 10.22 10.65 -21.76
CA VAL A 180 10.42 10.65 -20.31
C VAL A 180 9.23 10.01 -19.59
N ARG A 181 8.00 10.23 -20.06
CA ARG A 181 6.82 9.54 -19.53
C ARG A 181 6.97 8.01 -19.56
N GLU A 182 7.41 7.47 -20.71
CA GLU A 182 7.62 6.02 -20.86
C GLU A 182 8.80 5.55 -20.01
N LEU A 183 9.91 6.28 -20.01
CA LEU A 183 11.07 5.99 -19.16
C LEU A 183 10.67 5.89 -17.67
N VAL A 184 9.94 6.87 -17.17
CA VAL A 184 9.51 6.90 -15.75
C VAL A 184 8.60 5.72 -15.46
N ARG A 185 7.64 5.43 -16.34
CA ARG A 185 6.74 4.30 -16.18
C ARG A 185 7.48 2.97 -16.14
N GLU A 186 8.40 2.73 -17.06
CA GLU A 186 9.22 1.52 -17.11
C GLU A 186 10.03 1.33 -15.82
N GLU A 187 10.73 2.38 -15.37
CA GLU A 187 11.58 2.31 -14.17
C GLU A 187 10.78 2.16 -12.89
N MET A 188 9.60 2.77 -12.80
CA MET A 188 8.71 2.60 -11.64
C MET A 188 8.09 1.19 -11.60
N VAL A 189 7.54 0.70 -12.72
CA VAL A 189 6.97 -0.66 -12.82
C VAL A 189 8.05 -1.70 -12.57
N GLY A 190 9.23 -1.51 -13.15
CA GLY A 190 10.38 -2.42 -13.03
C GLY A 190 11.18 -2.28 -11.74
N ALA A 191 10.84 -1.34 -10.84
CA ALA A 191 11.63 -1.09 -9.64
C ALA A 191 11.76 -2.31 -8.72
N TYR A 192 10.71 -3.11 -8.63
CA TYR A 192 10.71 -4.37 -7.92
C TYR A 192 9.76 -5.37 -8.59
N PRO A 193 10.15 -6.65 -8.76
CA PRO A 193 9.32 -7.66 -9.40
C PRO A 193 8.18 -8.06 -8.45
N LEU A 194 7.01 -7.49 -8.64
CA LEU A 194 5.78 -7.84 -7.92
C LEU A 194 4.85 -8.65 -8.83
N ASP A 195 4.04 -9.48 -8.22
CA ASP A 195 2.95 -10.21 -8.85
C ASP A 195 1.66 -10.02 -8.00
N PRO A 196 0.65 -9.30 -8.51
CA PRO A 196 0.62 -8.58 -9.81
C PRO A 196 1.64 -7.43 -9.88
N ALA A 197 2.01 -7.05 -11.11
CA ALA A 197 2.94 -5.96 -11.35
C ALA A 197 2.39 -4.61 -10.84
N LEU A 198 3.30 -3.68 -10.53
CA LEU A 198 2.91 -2.33 -10.16
C LEU A 198 2.20 -1.63 -11.33
N ALA A 199 1.07 -1.00 -11.05
CA ALA A 199 0.43 -0.07 -11.97
C ALA A 199 0.94 1.34 -11.69
N VAL A 200 1.28 2.07 -12.76
CA VAL A 200 1.77 3.46 -12.69
C VAL A 200 0.97 4.30 -13.66
N GLU A 201 0.33 5.32 -13.13
CA GLU A 201 -0.35 6.37 -13.89
C GLU A 201 0.58 7.58 -14.03
N ALA A 202 0.54 8.25 -15.17
CA ALA A 202 1.37 9.42 -15.44
C ALA A 202 0.51 10.51 -16.08
N GLY A 203 0.29 11.58 -15.36
CA GLY A 203 -0.31 12.83 -15.83
C GLY A 203 0.74 13.81 -16.34
N ILE A 204 0.31 14.74 -17.20
CA ILE A 204 1.11 15.80 -17.78
C ILE A 204 0.33 17.10 -17.68
N GLY A 205 0.98 18.17 -17.24
CA GLY A 205 0.38 19.50 -17.12
C GLY A 205 1.43 20.56 -16.90
N ASP A 206 1.06 21.82 -17.03
CA ASP A 206 1.95 22.97 -16.79
C ASP A 206 2.24 23.15 -15.30
N THR A 207 1.36 22.65 -14.46
CA THR A 207 1.52 22.62 -13.00
C THR A 207 1.24 21.22 -12.46
N TRP A 208 1.65 20.97 -11.21
CA TRP A 208 1.35 19.71 -10.52
C TRP A 208 -0.16 19.45 -10.38
N ALA A 209 -0.96 20.52 -10.21
CA ALA A 209 -2.41 20.38 -10.13
C ALA A 209 -3.00 19.89 -11.46
N ASP A 210 -2.58 20.48 -12.59
CA ASP A 210 -3.04 20.10 -13.92
C ASP A 210 -2.65 18.67 -14.31
N ALA A 211 -1.54 18.18 -13.77
CA ALA A 211 -1.08 16.81 -14.03
C ALA A 211 -1.87 15.73 -13.26
N LYS A 212 -2.79 16.12 -12.34
CA LYS A 212 -3.63 15.21 -11.55
C LYS A 212 -5.02 14.98 -12.12
N ASP A 213 -5.45 15.80 -13.06
CA ASP A 213 -6.76 15.72 -13.74
C ASP A 213 -6.68 14.84 -15.01
#